data_dc63b10c59796ce87d3a310ffb83899e
#
_entry.id   dc63b10c59796ce87d3a310ffb83899e
#
_cell.length_a   1.000
_cell.length_b   1.000
_cell.length_c   1.000
_cell.angle_alpha   90.00
_cell.angle_beta   90.00
_cell.angle_gamma   90.00
#
_symmetry.space_group_name_H-M   'P 1'
#
loop_
_entity.id
_entity.type
_entity.pdbx_description
1 polymer ?
#
loop_
_entity_poly.entity_id
_entity_poly.type
_entity_poly.pdbx_seq_one_letter_code
_entity_poly.pdbx_strand_id
1 'polypeptide(L)'
;VQYDNLDMLENSYGINLLPLAVFSTERYGDAHVFAPRKLPEEPFKPRDTELYSRMHKAISVIMYKLEGQLVHRRREYGMEDRDMMSRVNWGAGTINIDGTDYPLRDTDFPTVYPNDPTKLSEEEAALMEQLCAAFMHSEKLQAHARFLCSAGSLYLKRNGNLLFHGCVPCNRDGSFMEFEVGKAVTLSGKAYFDYADRLARQGLLAPEGSEEREEGRDYLWYLWCGRNSPVFGRDHIATFERALIEDKATWKEPKNHYYSYTDEEEFCRKILHSFGCDKPWSRIVNGHVPVKAKEGESPLKGHGRLVVIDGGFCRAYQSQTGIAGYTMFFNSLGMRLAAHEPFTSIEDAVKNGRDITSHTFNVDELSHRVMVADIDTGEEIQSRIDDLMKLLEAFRDGIIKVDQAKAKQR
;
A
#
# COMPACT_ATOMS: atom_id res chain seq x y z
N VAL A 1 -6.99 -10.43 11.91
CA VAL A 1 -7.31 -11.83 12.29
C VAL A 1 -6.33 -12.79 11.64
N GLN A 2 -6.20 -12.81 10.30
CA GLN A 2 -5.38 -13.80 9.56
C GLN A 2 -3.92 -13.87 10.03
N TYR A 3 -3.31 -12.77 10.44
CA TYR A 3 -1.90 -12.66 10.87
C TYR A 3 -1.74 -12.33 12.35
N ASP A 4 -2.78 -12.54 13.14
CA ASP A 4 -2.78 -12.33 14.59
C ASP A 4 -2.41 -10.92 15.06
N ASN A 5 -2.90 -9.91 14.37
CA ASN A 5 -2.70 -8.51 14.75
C ASN A 5 -3.85 -7.94 15.59
N LEU A 6 -4.64 -8.81 16.26
CA LEU A 6 -5.80 -8.39 17.04
C LEU A 6 -5.40 -7.54 18.25
N ASP A 7 -4.37 -7.95 18.96
CA ASP A 7 -3.83 -7.20 20.11
C ASP A 7 -3.44 -5.77 19.75
N MET A 8 -2.92 -5.55 18.54
CA MET A 8 -2.60 -4.21 18.06
C MET A 8 -3.85 -3.36 17.90
N LEU A 9 -4.93 -3.91 17.36
CA LEU A 9 -6.20 -3.18 17.21
C LEU A 9 -6.82 -2.84 18.56
N GLU A 10 -6.84 -3.79 19.48
CA GLU A 10 -7.45 -3.61 20.80
C GLU A 10 -6.57 -2.74 21.72
N ASN A 11 -5.31 -3.12 21.91
CA ASN A 11 -4.44 -2.47 22.90
C ASN A 11 -3.84 -1.15 22.41
N SER A 12 -3.56 -1.02 21.10
CA SER A 12 -2.95 0.19 20.57
C SER A 12 -3.96 1.23 20.08
N TYR A 13 -5.10 0.80 19.56
CA TYR A 13 -6.12 1.68 18.97
C TYR A 13 -7.45 1.68 19.73
N GLY A 14 -7.63 0.81 20.73
CA GLY A 14 -8.86 0.72 21.52
C GLY A 14 -10.06 0.22 20.72
N ILE A 15 -9.84 -0.54 19.64
CA ILE A 15 -10.89 -1.07 18.79
C ILE A 15 -11.43 -2.34 19.41
N ASN A 16 -12.69 -2.31 19.85
CA ASN A 16 -13.36 -3.46 20.45
C ASN A 16 -13.73 -4.49 19.38
N LEU A 17 -13.16 -5.69 19.46
CA LEU A 17 -13.43 -6.81 18.55
C LEU A 17 -14.39 -7.85 19.15
N LEU A 18 -14.88 -7.65 20.37
CA LEU A 18 -15.83 -8.55 21.02
C LEU A 18 -17.11 -8.77 20.18
N PRO A 19 -17.70 -7.76 19.50
CA PRO A 19 -18.85 -8.00 18.63
C PRO A 19 -18.57 -9.02 17.51
N LEU A 20 -17.39 -8.96 16.91
CA LEU A 20 -16.97 -9.95 15.89
C LEU A 20 -16.79 -11.34 16.50
N ALA A 21 -16.19 -11.44 17.69
CA ALA A 21 -16.00 -12.71 18.41
C ALA A 21 -17.34 -13.37 18.75
N VAL A 22 -18.30 -12.61 19.26
CA VAL A 22 -19.66 -13.09 19.59
C VAL A 22 -20.38 -13.56 18.32
N PHE A 23 -20.50 -12.69 17.32
CA PHE A 23 -21.15 -13.00 16.05
C PHE A 23 -20.56 -14.26 15.41
N SER A 24 -19.23 -14.36 15.35
CA SER A 24 -18.57 -15.52 14.74
C SER A 24 -18.84 -16.82 15.48
N THR A 25 -18.90 -16.78 16.81
CA THR A 25 -19.17 -17.96 17.64
C THR A 25 -20.62 -18.42 17.52
N GLU A 26 -21.56 -17.50 17.38
CA GLU A 26 -23.00 -17.81 17.25
C GLU A 26 -23.35 -18.34 15.85
N ARG A 27 -22.65 -17.89 14.81
CA ARG A 27 -23.01 -18.16 13.40
C ARG A 27 -22.18 -19.24 12.73
N TYR A 28 -20.92 -19.41 13.12
CA TYR A 28 -20.01 -20.33 12.45
C TYR A 28 -19.57 -21.47 13.36
N GLY A 29 -19.73 -22.69 12.88
CA GLY A 29 -19.27 -23.90 13.53
C GLY A 29 -17.78 -24.16 13.26
N ASP A 30 -17.48 -25.19 12.48
CA ASP A 30 -16.11 -25.50 12.07
C ASP A 30 -15.60 -24.44 11.07
N ALA A 31 -14.42 -23.93 11.32
CA ALA A 31 -13.78 -22.92 10.50
C ALA A 31 -12.27 -23.20 10.30
N HIS A 32 -11.84 -24.45 10.42
CA HIS A 32 -10.43 -24.84 10.36
C HIS A 32 -9.73 -24.39 9.06
N VAL A 33 -10.46 -24.25 7.96
CA VAL A 33 -9.97 -23.76 6.66
C VAL A 33 -9.46 -22.32 6.77
N PHE A 34 -10.02 -21.54 7.69
CA PHE A 34 -9.65 -20.15 7.97
C PHE A 34 -8.68 -20.02 9.15
N ALA A 35 -7.96 -21.08 9.50
CA ALA A 35 -7.00 -21.02 10.61
C ALA A 35 -6.00 -19.86 10.41
N PRO A 36 -5.76 -19.05 11.45
CA PRO A 36 -4.84 -17.93 11.36
C PRO A 36 -3.41 -18.41 11.10
N ARG A 37 -2.65 -17.63 10.35
CA ARG A 37 -1.24 -17.91 10.07
C ARG A 37 -0.40 -17.45 11.25
N LYS A 38 0.52 -18.30 11.68
CA LYS A 38 1.40 -18.05 12.83
C LYS A 38 2.84 -17.83 12.42
N LEU A 39 3.52 -17.01 13.22
CA LEU A 39 4.97 -17.11 13.32
C LEU A 39 5.30 -18.38 14.14
N PRO A 40 6.34 -19.16 13.76
CA PRO A 40 6.67 -20.44 14.40
C PRO A 40 6.97 -20.36 15.90
N GLU A 41 7.26 -19.19 16.42
CA GLU A 41 7.81 -18.96 17.77
C GLU A 41 6.74 -18.70 18.84
N GLU A 42 5.48 -18.41 18.43
CA GLU A 42 4.39 -18.14 19.36
C GLU A 42 3.18 -19.06 19.09
N PRO A 43 3.11 -20.23 19.73
CA PRO A 43 1.97 -21.13 19.56
C PRO A 43 0.72 -20.58 20.24
N PHE A 44 -0.40 -20.43 19.50
CA PHE A 44 -1.72 -20.19 20.10
C PHE A 44 -2.17 -21.34 20.98
N LYS A 45 -2.93 -21.03 21.99
CA LYS A 45 -3.72 -22.07 22.67
C LYS A 45 -4.76 -22.64 21.68
N PRO A 46 -5.06 -23.95 21.71
CA PRO A 46 -6.04 -24.53 20.78
C PRO A 46 -7.40 -23.81 20.78
N ARG A 47 -7.88 -23.34 21.93
CA ARG A 47 -9.12 -22.59 22.06
C ARG A 47 -9.09 -21.24 21.33
N ASP A 48 -7.97 -20.55 21.39
CA ASP A 48 -7.81 -19.26 20.71
C ASP A 48 -7.76 -19.47 19.19
N THR A 49 -7.13 -20.56 18.74
CA THR A 49 -7.11 -20.91 17.30
C THR A 49 -8.52 -21.13 16.76
N GLU A 50 -9.39 -21.83 17.49
CA GLU A 50 -10.76 -22.08 17.07
C GLU A 50 -11.58 -20.78 16.97
N LEU A 51 -11.52 -19.92 17.99
CA LEU A 51 -12.18 -18.62 17.98
C LEU A 51 -11.69 -17.75 16.84
N TYR A 52 -10.37 -17.63 16.66
CA TYR A 52 -9.79 -16.81 15.61
C TYR A 52 -10.08 -17.35 14.21
N SER A 53 -10.19 -18.66 14.03
CA SER A 53 -10.65 -19.26 12.76
C SER A 53 -12.07 -18.85 12.43
N ARG A 54 -12.99 -18.87 13.41
CA ARG A 54 -14.38 -18.42 13.24
C ARG A 54 -14.44 -16.92 12.94
N MET A 55 -13.70 -16.09 13.67
CA MET A 55 -13.61 -14.66 13.42
C MET A 55 -13.05 -14.38 12.02
N HIS A 56 -12.04 -15.12 11.60
CA HIS A 56 -11.45 -14.96 10.26
C HIS A 56 -12.46 -15.36 9.17
N LYS A 57 -13.17 -16.49 9.32
CA LYS A 57 -14.23 -16.90 8.39
C LYS A 57 -15.31 -15.83 8.30
N ALA A 58 -15.85 -15.37 9.43
CA ALA A 58 -16.91 -14.39 9.50
C ALA A 58 -16.55 -13.07 8.77
N ILE A 59 -15.41 -12.48 9.11
CA ILE A 59 -15.01 -11.22 8.49
C ILE A 59 -14.60 -11.38 7.02
N SER A 60 -14.08 -12.56 6.62
CA SER A 60 -13.78 -12.84 5.21
C SER A 60 -15.04 -12.98 4.37
N VAL A 61 -16.08 -13.63 4.87
CA VAL A 61 -17.38 -13.73 4.18
C VAL A 61 -17.98 -12.33 3.97
N ILE A 62 -17.98 -11.50 5.01
CA ILE A 62 -18.44 -10.11 4.91
C ILE A 62 -17.61 -9.34 3.88
N MET A 63 -16.28 -9.47 3.91
CA MET A 63 -15.39 -8.84 2.94
C MET A 63 -15.74 -9.25 1.50
N TYR A 64 -15.89 -10.54 1.22
CA TYR A 64 -16.24 -11.01 -0.13
C TYR A 64 -17.60 -10.49 -0.61
N LYS A 65 -18.59 -10.37 0.28
CA LYS A 65 -19.89 -9.76 -0.04
C LYS A 65 -19.73 -8.28 -0.41
N LEU A 66 -19.00 -7.52 0.40
CA LEU A 66 -18.75 -6.09 0.16
C LEU A 66 -17.92 -5.84 -1.11
N GLU A 67 -16.95 -6.71 -1.40
CA GLU A 67 -16.18 -6.67 -2.65
C GLU A 67 -17.11 -6.87 -3.85
N GLY A 68 -17.99 -7.86 -3.83
CA GLY A 68 -18.98 -8.07 -4.88
C GLY A 68 -19.88 -6.84 -5.09
N GLN A 69 -20.40 -6.25 -4.01
CA GLN A 69 -21.18 -5.01 -4.11
C GLN A 69 -20.36 -3.86 -4.71
N LEU A 70 -19.09 -3.72 -4.31
CA LEU A 70 -18.22 -2.64 -4.77
C LEU A 70 -17.93 -2.77 -6.27
N VAL A 71 -17.51 -3.94 -6.76
CA VAL A 71 -17.15 -4.11 -8.17
C VAL A 71 -18.35 -3.94 -9.09
N HIS A 72 -19.57 -4.19 -8.62
CA HIS A 72 -20.79 -3.94 -9.39
C HIS A 72 -21.20 -2.47 -9.44
N ARG A 73 -20.96 -1.68 -8.39
CA ARG A 73 -21.22 -0.23 -8.42
C ARG A 73 -20.10 0.58 -9.06
N ARG A 74 -18.87 0.02 -9.16
CA ARG A 74 -17.67 0.63 -9.76
C ARG A 74 -17.18 -0.19 -10.96
N ARG A 75 -18.04 -0.31 -11.98
CA ARG A 75 -17.72 -1.09 -13.19
C ARG A 75 -16.52 -0.56 -13.96
N GLU A 76 -16.23 0.73 -13.81
CA GLU A 76 -15.04 1.38 -14.36
C GLU A 76 -13.72 0.76 -13.86
N TYR A 77 -13.73 0.01 -12.75
CA TYR A 77 -12.55 -0.72 -12.28
C TYR A 77 -12.26 -2.00 -13.11
N GLY A 78 -13.22 -2.47 -13.92
CA GLY A 78 -13.07 -3.66 -14.74
C GLY A 78 -12.80 -4.93 -13.93
N MET A 79 -13.45 -5.07 -12.77
CA MET A 79 -13.20 -6.13 -11.80
C MET A 79 -14.45 -6.94 -11.43
N GLU A 80 -15.48 -6.96 -12.28
CA GLU A 80 -16.71 -7.73 -12.02
C GLU A 80 -16.43 -9.25 -11.89
N ASP A 81 -15.36 -9.73 -12.51
CA ASP A 81 -14.87 -11.10 -12.36
C ASP A 81 -14.40 -11.44 -10.93
N ARG A 82 -14.21 -10.42 -10.09
CA ARG A 82 -13.85 -10.56 -8.66
C ARG A 82 -15.06 -10.63 -7.72
N ASP A 83 -16.28 -10.56 -8.23
CA ASP A 83 -17.46 -10.98 -7.45
C ASP A 83 -17.47 -12.51 -7.28
N MET A 84 -16.61 -12.99 -6.39
CA MET A 84 -16.45 -14.43 -6.15
C MET A 84 -17.71 -15.06 -5.59
N MET A 85 -18.48 -14.32 -4.76
CA MET A 85 -19.67 -14.84 -4.11
C MET A 85 -20.79 -15.20 -5.14
N SER A 86 -20.97 -14.36 -6.16
CA SER A 86 -21.95 -14.60 -7.21
C SER A 86 -21.54 -15.70 -8.22
N ARG A 87 -20.24 -16.05 -8.24
CA ARG A 87 -19.71 -17.12 -9.10
C ARG A 87 -19.80 -18.51 -8.48
N VAL A 88 -20.10 -18.60 -7.19
CA VAL A 88 -20.26 -19.89 -6.49
C VAL A 88 -21.57 -20.55 -6.88
N ASN A 89 -21.50 -21.80 -7.27
CA ASN A 89 -22.66 -22.68 -7.34
C ASN A 89 -22.95 -23.24 -5.93
N TRP A 90 -23.80 -22.54 -5.19
CA TRP A 90 -24.10 -22.87 -3.79
C TRP A 90 -24.76 -24.26 -3.61
N GLY A 91 -25.46 -24.78 -4.66
CA GLY A 91 -26.05 -26.11 -4.61
C GLY A 91 -25.05 -27.24 -4.82
N ALA A 92 -24.01 -27.00 -5.63
CA ALA A 92 -22.96 -27.98 -5.93
C ALA A 92 -21.73 -27.81 -5.03
N GLY A 93 -21.57 -26.67 -4.34
CA GLY A 93 -20.38 -26.37 -3.55
C GLY A 93 -19.12 -26.17 -4.43
N THR A 94 -19.30 -25.58 -5.62
CA THR A 94 -18.21 -25.35 -6.59
C THR A 94 -18.17 -23.90 -7.04
N ILE A 95 -17.02 -23.46 -7.57
CA ILE A 95 -16.87 -22.17 -8.20
C ILE A 95 -16.20 -22.32 -9.57
N ASN A 96 -16.70 -21.59 -10.58
CA ASN A 96 -16.08 -21.57 -11.90
C ASN A 96 -15.01 -20.46 -11.98
N ILE A 97 -13.76 -20.84 -12.28
CA ILE A 97 -12.66 -19.93 -12.54
C ILE A 97 -12.09 -20.29 -13.91
N ASP A 98 -12.14 -19.34 -14.83
CA ASP A 98 -11.59 -19.45 -16.19
C ASP A 98 -12.07 -20.71 -16.94
N GLY A 99 -13.35 -21.07 -16.75
CA GLY A 99 -13.98 -22.21 -17.41
C GLY A 99 -13.76 -23.56 -16.71
N THR A 100 -13.08 -23.59 -15.58
CA THR A 100 -12.86 -24.79 -14.75
C THR A 100 -13.63 -24.69 -13.45
N ASP A 101 -14.37 -25.77 -13.11
CA ASP A 101 -15.10 -25.86 -11.84
C ASP A 101 -14.21 -26.44 -10.74
N TYR A 102 -14.06 -25.70 -9.66
CA TYR A 102 -13.29 -26.08 -8.49
C TYR A 102 -14.21 -26.34 -7.30
N PRO A 103 -14.04 -27.45 -6.58
CA PRO A 103 -14.78 -27.69 -5.34
C PRO A 103 -14.29 -26.74 -4.24
N LEU A 104 -15.23 -26.23 -3.45
CA LEU A 104 -14.91 -25.44 -2.26
C LEU A 104 -14.50 -26.37 -1.10
N ARG A 105 -13.46 -25.96 -0.36
CA ARG A 105 -12.99 -26.66 0.84
C ARG A 105 -13.94 -26.49 2.03
N ASP A 106 -14.79 -25.48 1.97
CA ASP A 106 -15.80 -25.18 2.97
C ASP A 106 -17.06 -24.69 2.25
N THR A 107 -18.19 -25.26 2.58
CA THR A 107 -19.51 -24.94 1.99
C THR A 107 -20.52 -24.48 3.05
N ASP A 108 -20.10 -24.40 4.32
CA ASP A 108 -20.94 -23.93 5.43
C ASP A 108 -20.88 -22.40 5.55
N PHE A 109 -21.81 -21.73 4.88
CA PHE A 109 -21.95 -20.29 4.85
C PHE A 109 -23.34 -19.85 5.30
N PRO A 110 -23.63 -19.90 6.61
CA PRO A 110 -24.99 -19.75 7.15
C PRO A 110 -25.59 -18.35 6.93
N THR A 111 -24.77 -17.34 6.64
CA THR A 111 -25.24 -15.98 6.41
C THR A 111 -25.37 -15.63 4.92
N VAL A 112 -25.08 -16.59 4.02
CA VAL A 112 -25.16 -16.34 2.56
C VAL A 112 -26.55 -16.72 2.04
N TYR A 113 -27.13 -15.82 1.28
CA TYR A 113 -28.37 -16.04 0.55
C TYR A 113 -28.05 -16.47 -0.90
N PRO A 114 -28.29 -17.73 -1.32
CA PRO A 114 -27.88 -18.20 -2.66
C PRO A 114 -28.43 -17.37 -3.82
N ASN A 115 -29.60 -16.74 -3.66
CA ASN A 115 -30.24 -15.88 -4.68
C ASN A 115 -29.72 -14.43 -4.68
N ASP A 116 -28.99 -14.03 -3.63
CA ASP A 116 -28.40 -12.70 -3.47
C ASP A 116 -27.14 -12.81 -2.61
N PRO A 117 -26.07 -13.45 -3.13
CA PRO A 117 -24.94 -13.90 -2.31
C PRO A 117 -24.06 -12.77 -1.81
N THR A 118 -24.19 -11.57 -2.35
CA THR A 118 -23.45 -10.38 -1.90
C THR A 118 -24.21 -9.58 -0.85
N LYS A 119 -25.49 -9.91 -0.58
CA LYS A 119 -26.28 -9.23 0.43
C LYS A 119 -25.78 -9.54 1.84
N LEU A 120 -25.56 -8.50 2.64
CA LEU A 120 -25.32 -8.69 4.07
C LEU A 120 -26.61 -9.15 4.77
N SER A 121 -26.47 -10.06 5.75
CA SER A 121 -27.56 -10.30 6.69
C SER A 121 -27.77 -9.06 7.60
N GLU A 122 -28.90 -8.96 8.27
CA GLU A 122 -29.16 -7.87 9.23
C GLU A 122 -28.10 -7.82 10.33
N GLU A 123 -27.64 -8.99 10.79
CA GLU A 123 -26.62 -9.11 11.82
C GLU A 123 -25.23 -8.74 11.30
N GLU A 124 -24.88 -9.13 10.08
CA GLU A 124 -23.64 -8.68 9.43
C GLU A 124 -23.61 -7.16 9.23
N ALA A 125 -24.74 -6.59 8.81
CA ALA A 125 -24.85 -5.14 8.67
C ALA A 125 -24.69 -4.43 10.03
N ALA A 126 -25.35 -4.92 11.08
CA ALA A 126 -25.21 -4.37 12.43
C ALA A 126 -23.79 -4.52 12.98
N LEU A 127 -23.13 -5.66 12.73
CA LEU A 127 -21.72 -5.87 13.08
C LEU A 127 -20.81 -4.87 12.35
N MET A 128 -21.02 -4.66 11.06
CA MET A 128 -20.23 -3.71 10.28
C MET A 128 -20.41 -2.28 10.75
N GLU A 129 -21.63 -1.89 11.11
CA GLU A 129 -21.89 -0.58 11.69
C GLU A 129 -21.11 -0.38 13.01
N GLN A 130 -21.11 -1.39 13.90
CA GLN A 130 -20.36 -1.33 15.15
C GLN A 130 -18.83 -1.26 14.92
N LEU A 131 -18.31 -2.08 14.01
CA LEU A 131 -16.88 -2.06 13.67
C LEU A 131 -16.49 -0.73 13.03
N CYS A 132 -17.25 -0.23 12.06
CA CYS A 132 -17.00 1.07 11.45
C CYS A 132 -16.99 2.19 12.51
N ALA A 133 -17.97 2.20 13.43
CA ALA A 133 -18.01 3.15 14.52
C ALA A 133 -16.76 3.05 15.40
N ALA A 134 -16.33 1.83 15.78
CA ALA A 134 -15.14 1.62 16.60
C ALA A 134 -13.85 2.17 15.92
N PHE A 135 -13.68 1.92 14.61
CA PHE A 135 -12.56 2.45 13.84
C PHE A 135 -12.61 3.98 13.70
N MET A 136 -13.80 4.54 13.46
CA MET A 136 -13.99 6.01 13.32
C MET A 136 -13.81 6.76 14.62
N HIS A 137 -14.17 6.19 15.77
CA HIS A 137 -14.01 6.81 17.08
C HIS A 137 -12.62 6.59 17.73
N SER A 138 -11.75 5.78 17.11
CA SER A 138 -10.38 5.63 17.60
C SER A 138 -9.55 6.88 17.27
N GLU A 139 -9.42 7.80 18.23
CA GLU A 139 -8.71 9.08 18.07
C GLU A 139 -7.29 8.89 17.54
N LYS A 140 -6.56 7.91 18.07
CA LYS A 140 -5.19 7.60 17.66
C LYS A 140 -5.12 7.11 16.21
N LEU A 141 -6.03 6.22 15.79
CA LEU A 141 -6.10 5.75 14.42
C LEU A 141 -6.44 6.89 13.47
N GLN A 142 -7.42 7.72 13.83
CA GLN A 142 -7.81 8.89 13.02
C GLN A 142 -6.68 9.92 12.92
N ALA A 143 -5.90 10.12 14.00
CA ALA A 143 -4.71 10.98 13.96
C ALA A 143 -3.65 10.43 12.99
N HIS A 144 -3.38 9.13 13.02
CA HIS A 144 -2.46 8.48 12.10
C HIS A 144 -2.95 8.54 10.63
N ALA A 145 -4.24 8.29 10.38
CA ALA A 145 -4.81 8.39 9.04
C ALA A 145 -4.70 9.82 8.48
N ARG A 146 -5.02 10.84 9.29
CA ARG A 146 -4.83 12.25 8.90
C ARG A 146 -3.36 12.58 8.63
N PHE A 147 -2.44 12.07 9.46
CA PHE A 147 -1.01 12.27 9.23
C PHE A 147 -0.57 11.65 7.90
N LEU A 148 -0.97 10.40 7.60
CA LEU A 148 -0.67 9.76 6.31
C LEU A 148 -1.19 10.57 5.13
N CYS A 149 -2.39 11.13 5.21
CA CYS A 149 -2.92 11.97 4.15
C CYS A 149 -2.26 13.36 4.05
N SER A 150 -1.78 13.93 5.15
CA SER A 150 -1.16 15.26 5.16
C SER A 150 0.31 15.23 4.76
N ALA A 151 1.05 14.22 5.20
CA ALA A 151 2.49 14.09 4.99
C ALA A 151 2.86 13.10 3.88
N GLY A 152 1.96 12.15 3.56
CA GLY A 152 2.17 11.14 2.53
C GLY A 152 1.62 11.54 1.17
N SER A 153 2.00 10.76 0.15
CA SER A 153 1.46 10.83 -1.22
C SER A 153 1.72 9.50 -1.93
N LEU A 154 1.09 9.30 -3.07
CA LEU A 154 1.34 8.10 -3.89
C LEU A 154 2.75 8.09 -4.51
N TYR A 155 3.38 9.24 -4.64
CA TYR A 155 4.78 9.38 -4.99
C TYR A 155 5.38 10.62 -4.35
N LEU A 156 6.70 10.63 -4.21
CA LEU A 156 7.46 11.77 -3.74
C LEU A 156 8.63 12.04 -4.68
N LYS A 157 8.87 13.30 -4.98
CA LYS A 157 10.12 13.73 -5.60
C LYS A 157 11.02 14.35 -4.52
N ARG A 158 12.24 13.86 -4.39
CA ARG A 158 13.18 14.37 -3.41
C ARG A 158 14.59 14.45 -4.00
N ASN A 159 15.16 15.65 -4.05
CA ASN A 159 16.49 15.91 -4.57
C ASN A 159 16.70 15.31 -5.98
N GLY A 160 15.68 15.43 -6.85
CA GLY A 160 15.68 14.87 -8.19
C GLY A 160 15.39 13.36 -8.29
N ASN A 161 15.22 12.66 -7.18
CA ASN A 161 14.83 11.25 -7.17
C ASN A 161 13.31 11.08 -7.08
N LEU A 162 12.79 9.98 -7.64
CA LEU A 162 11.38 9.61 -7.65
C LEU A 162 11.15 8.42 -6.72
N LEU A 163 10.29 8.60 -5.73
CA LEU A 163 9.94 7.55 -4.76
C LEU A 163 8.47 7.20 -4.93
N PHE A 164 8.14 5.90 -5.03
CA PHE A 164 6.77 5.38 -5.00
C PHE A 164 6.75 3.94 -4.48
N HIS A 165 5.59 3.46 -4.05
CA HIS A 165 5.52 2.15 -3.40
C HIS A 165 5.55 0.97 -4.37
N GLY A 166 4.57 0.86 -5.28
CA GLY A 166 4.32 -0.31 -6.11
C GLY A 166 4.92 -0.21 -7.52
N CYS A 167 4.14 0.26 -8.48
CA CYS A 167 4.55 0.31 -9.88
C CYS A 167 3.95 1.50 -10.64
N VAL A 168 4.57 1.89 -11.75
CA VAL A 168 3.91 2.67 -12.80
C VAL A 168 3.24 1.68 -13.75
N PRO A 169 1.89 1.59 -13.78
CA PRO A 169 1.22 0.57 -14.57
C PRO A 169 1.58 0.62 -16.05
N CYS A 170 1.94 -0.52 -16.61
CA CYS A 170 2.43 -0.65 -17.99
C CYS A 170 1.71 -1.76 -18.75
N ASN A 171 1.58 -1.57 -20.06
CA ASN A 171 1.18 -2.58 -21.01
C ASN A 171 2.30 -3.58 -21.26
N ARG A 172 1.98 -4.67 -21.97
CA ARG A 172 2.92 -5.74 -22.31
C ARG A 172 4.14 -5.26 -23.13
N ASP A 173 4.01 -4.17 -23.86
CA ASP A 173 5.06 -3.57 -24.67
C ASP A 173 5.91 -2.51 -23.93
N GLY A 174 5.66 -2.33 -22.62
CA GLY A 174 6.34 -1.32 -21.80
C GLY A 174 5.83 0.12 -21.99
N SER A 175 4.76 0.33 -22.77
CA SER A 175 4.05 1.62 -22.79
C SER A 175 3.28 1.82 -21.48
N PHE A 176 3.10 3.07 -21.04
CA PHE A 176 2.29 3.33 -19.85
C PHE A 176 0.83 2.99 -20.13
N MET A 177 0.18 2.32 -19.18
CA MET A 177 -1.26 2.08 -19.29
C MET A 177 -2.02 3.39 -19.24
N GLU A 178 -3.06 3.44 -20.03
CA GLU A 178 -3.99 4.56 -20.10
C GLU A 178 -5.25 4.21 -19.33
N PHE A 179 -5.71 5.14 -18.50
CA PHE A 179 -6.90 5.02 -17.66
C PHE A 179 -7.91 6.08 -18.09
N GLU A 180 -9.10 5.65 -18.46
CA GLU A 180 -10.21 6.54 -18.76
C GLU A 180 -10.77 7.11 -17.45
N VAL A 181 -10.87 8.44 -17.38
CA VAL A 181 -11.42 9.18 -16.26
C VAL A 181 -12.57 10.05 -16.73
N GLY A 182 -13.77 9.72 -16.26
CA GLY A 182 -14.98 10.39 -16.75
C GLY A 182 -15.21 10.12 -18.24
N LYS A 183 -15.79 11.09 -18.95
CA LYS A 183 -16.30 10.85 -20.33
C LYS A 183 -15.30 11.09 -21.47
N ALA A 184 -14.12 11.68 -21.19
CA ALA A 184 -13.23 12.09 -22.29
C ALA A 184 -11.76 12.36 -21.90
N VAL A 185 -11.32 11.95 -20.71
CA VAL A 185 -9.95 12.19 -20.25
C VAL A 185 -9.25 10.86 -20.03
N THR A 186 -8.13 10.68 -20.72
CA THR A 186 -7.25 9.53 -20.55
C THR A 186 -5.99 9.97 -19.81
N LEU A 187 -5.64 9.29 -18.73
CA LEU A 187 -4.50 9.59 -17.90
C LEU A 187 -3.52 8.41 -17.87
N SER A 188 -2.23 8.72 -17.85
CA SER A 188 -1.16 7.72 -17.70
C SER A 188 0.02 8.29 -16.93
N GLY A 189 0.94 7.43 -16.47
CA GLY A 189 2.16 7.83 -15.77
C GLY A 189 1.88 8.80 -14.62
N LYS A 190 2.59 9.94 -14.57
CA LYS A 190 2.44 10.95 -13.51
C LYS A 190 1.00 11.47 -13.37
N ALA A 191 0.32 11.76 -14.48
CA ALA A 191 -1.05 12.31 -14.45
C ALA A 191 -2.04 11.34 -13.78
N TYR A 192 -1.84 10.04 -13.99
CA TYR A 192 -2.63 9.00 -13.31
C TYR A 192 -2.31 8.95 -11.80
N PHE A 193 -1.05 9.08 -11.39
CA PHE A 193 -0.68 9.16 -9.98
C PHE A 193 -1.28 10.38 -9.29
N ASP A 194 -1.25 11.56 -9.94
CA ASP A 194 -1.87 12.78 -9.41
C ASP A 194 -3.39 12.63 -9.22
N TYR A 195 -4.05 11.97 -10.17
CA TYR A 195 -5.48 11.65 -10.07
C TYR A 195 -5.76 10.69 -8.92
N ALA A 196 -5.00 9.61 -8.82
CA ALA A 196 -5.14 8.60 -7.78
C ALA A 196 -4.89 9.16 -6.38
N ASP A 197 -3.87 10.01 -6.21
CA ASP A 197 -3.59 10.69 -4.93
C ASP A 197 -4.74 11.62 -4.52
N ARG A 198 -5.33 12.34 -5.49
CA ARG A 198 -6.50 13.18 -5.24
C ARG A 198 -7.69 12.38 -4.76
N LEU A 199 -8.04 11.28 -5.43
CA LEU A 199 -9.17 10.43 -5.03
C LEU A 199 -8.95 9.80 -3.64
N ALA A 200 -7.73 9.35 -3.34
CA ALA A 200 -7.39 8.83 -2.02
C ALA A 200 -7.64 9.87 -0.92
N ARG A 201 -7.27 11.14 -1.17
CA ARG A 201 -7.52 12.24 -0.22
C ARG A 201 -9.02 12.56 -0.09
N GLN A 202 -9.77 12.54 -1.17
CA GLN A 202 -11.22 12.74 -1.14
C GLN A 202 -11.92 11.71 -0.25
N GLY A 203 -11.49 10.45 -0.27
CA GLY A 203 -12.02 9.39 0.59
C GLY A 203 -11.92 9.68 2.10
N LEU A 204 -10.93 10.46 2.52
CA LEU A 204 -10.78 10.86 3.92
C LEU A 204 -11.29 12.28 4.22
N LEU A 205 -11.05 13.23 3.32
CA LEU A 205 -11.16 14.66 3.62
C LEU A 205 -12.40 15.33 3.03
N ALA A 206 -13.06 14.74 2.01
CA ALA A 206 -14.29 15.31 1.47
C ALA A 206 -15.43 15.28 2.50
N PRO A 207 -16.46 16.15 2.36
CA PRO A 207 -17.58 16.19 3.29
C PRO A 207 -18.25 14.83 3.46
N GLU A 208 -18.68 14.51 4.68
CA GLU A 208 -19.42 13.27 4.97
C GLU A 208 -20.72 13.23 4.15
N GLY A 209 -21.00 12.08 3.52
CA GLY A 209 -22.19 11.89 2.66
C GLY A 209 -22.10 12.53 1.28
N SER A 210 -20.95 13.10 0.89
CA SER A 210 -20.74 13.58 -0.48
C SER A 210 -20.37 12.43 -1.43
N GLU A 211 -20.73 12.58 -2.70
CA GLU A 211 -20.38 11.61 -3.76
C GLU A 211 -18.88 11.48 -3.91
N GLU A 212 -18.14 12.59 -3.81
CA GLU A 212 -16.67 12.59 -3.87
C GLU A 212 -16.04 11.75 -2.75
N ARG A 213 -16.64 11.77 -1.55
CA ARG A 213 -16.14 10.96 -0.44
C ARG A 213 -16.41 9.48 -0.64
N GLU A 214 -17.58 9.13 -1.15
CA GLU A 214 -17.92 7.73 -1.47
C GLU A 214 -17.03 7.19 -2.60
N GLU A 215 -16.85 7.97 -3.67
CA GLU A 215 -15.92 7.62 -4.75
C GLU A 215 -14.50 7.41 -4.21
N GLY A 216 -14.01 8.35 -3.40
CA GLY A 216 -12.68 8.25 -2.82
C GLY A 216 -12.50 7.06 -1.87
N ARG A 217 -13.53 6.69 -1.09
CA ARG A 217 -13.53 5.49 -0.23
C ARG A 217 -13.46 4.21 -1.06
N ASP A 218 -14.26 4.12 -2.10
CA ASP A 218 -14.21 2.98 -3.02
C ASP A 218 -12.86 2.91 -3.74
N TYR A 219 -12.28 4.06 -4.08
CA TYR A 219 -10.98 4.11 -4.71
C TYR A 219 -9.83 3.73 -3.76
N LEU A 220 -9.94 3.97 -2.46
CA LEU A 220 -8.98 3.47 -1.46
C LEU A 220 -8.95 1.93 -1.44
N TRP A 221 -10.10 1.27 -1.57
CA TRP A 221 -10.14 -0.17 -1.76
C TRP A 221 -9.47 -0.60 -3.07
N TYR A 222 -9.76 0.11 -4.18
CA TYR A 222 -9.09 -0.15 -5.46
C TYR A 222 -7.57 0.03 -5.37
N LEU A 223 -7.08 1.03 -4.67
CA LEU A 223 -5.63 1.20 -4.46
C LEU A 223 -5.02 0.01 -3.73
N TRP A 224 -5.73 -0.56 -2.76
CA TRP A 224 -5.25 -1.70 -1.99
C TRP A 224 -5.12 -2.98 -2.83
N CYS A 225 -6.12 -3.34 -3.64
CA CYS A 225 -6.16 -4.64 -4.32
C CYS A 225 -6.68 -4.60 -5.77
N GLY A 226 -6.87 -3.40 -6.34
CA GLY A 226 -7.43 -3.22 -7.67
C GLY A 226 -6.47 -3.61 -8.79
N ARG A 227 -7.05 -4.10 -9.88
CA ARG A 227 -6.35 -4.43 -11.12
C ARG A 227 -5.60 -3.21 -11.64
N ASN A 228 -4.30 -3.35 -11.86
CA ASN A 228 -3.43 -2.26 -12.30
C ASN A 228 -3.34 -1.06 -11.35
N SER A 229 -3.69 -1.23 -10.08
CA SER A 229 -3.42 -0.21 -9.07
C SER A 229 -1.92 0.09 -8.99
N PRO A 230 -1.50 1.36 -8.91
CA PRO A 230 -0.10 1.74 -8.79
C PRO A 230 0.50 1.35 -7.44
N VAL A 231 -0.33 1.07 -6.44
CA VAL A 231 0.09 0.63 -5.11
C VAL A 231 0.19 -0.88 -5.05
N PHE A 232 -0.78 -1.60 -5.58
CA PHE A 232 -0.84 -3.06 -5.52
C PHE A 232 0.02 -3.75 -6.60
N GLY A 233 0.05 -3.22 -7.82
CA GLY A 233 0.92 -3.69 -8.91
C GLY A 233 0.68 -5.14 -9.35
N ARG A 234 -0.53 -5.67 -9.17
CA ARG A 234 -0.94 -7.01 -9.56
C ARG A 234 -2.32 -6.98 -10.23
N ASP A 235 -2.71 -8.08 -10.84
CA ASP A 235 -4.02 -8.23 -11.47
C ASP A 235 -5.15 -8.35 -10.44
N HIS A 236 -4.96 -9.17 -9.43
CA HIS A 236 -5.92 -9.39 -8.36
C HIS A 236 -5.23 -9.94 -7.10
N ILE A 237 -5.94 -9.89 -5.97
CA ILE A 237 -5.55 -10.57 -4.73
C ILE A 237 -6.35 -11.87 -4.61
N ALA A 238 -5.67 -13.01 -4.44
CA ALA A 238 -6.26 -14.33 -4.39
C ALA A 238 -6.69 -14.74 -2.97
N THR A 239 -7.40 -13.87 -2.25
CA THR A 239 -7.83 -14.15 -0.87
C THR A 239 -8.86 -15.28 -0.79
N PHE A 240 -9.87 -15.22 -1.64
CA PHE A 240 -10.92 -16.23 -1.73
C PHE A 240 -10.36 -17.59 -2.15
N GLU A 241 -9.56 -17.61 -3.21
CA GLU A 241 -8.96 -18.82 -3.77
C GLU A 241 -8.05 -19.50 -2.76
N ARG A 242 -7.21 -18.74 -2.06
CA ARG A 242 -6.29 -19.28 -1.03
C ARG A 242 -7.02 -19.85 0.17
N ALA A 243 -8.17 -19.30 0.52
CA ALA A 243 -8.99 -19.80 1.63
C ALA A 243 -9.81 -21.01 1.22
N LEU A 244 -10.46 -20.98 0.06
CA LEU A 244 -11.56 -21.90 -0.25
C LEU A 244 -11.27 -22.89 -1.38
N ILE A 245 -10.18 -22.75 -2.13
CA ILE A 245 -9.82 -23.66 -3.22
C ILE A 245 -8.49 -24.35 -2.90
N GLU A 246 -8.44 -25.67 -3.05
CA GLU A 246 -7.23 -26.44 -2.75
C GLU A 246 -6.17 -26.31 -3.86
N ASP A 247 -6.61 -26.17 -5.12
CA ASP A 247 -5.72 -26.08 -6.26
C ASP A 247 -4.92 -24.77 -6.25
N LYS A 248 -3.64 -24.87 -5.98
CA LYS A 248 -2.71 -23.74 -5.92
C LYS A 248 -2.52 -23.03 -7.25
N ALA A 249 -2.94 -23.62 -8.38
CA ALA A 249 -2.91 -22.93 -9.66
C ALA A 249 -3.79 -21.66 -9.64
N THR A 250 -4.91 -21.67 -8.88
CA THR A 250 -5.81 -20.52 -8.70
C THR A 250 -5.24 -19.43 -7.78
N TRP A 251 -4.17 -19.70 -7.04
CA TRP A 251 -3.57 -18.76 -6.09
C TRP A 251 -2.60 -17.76 -6.72
N LYS A 252 -2.42 -17.84 -8.03
CA LYS A 252 -1.50 -16.96 -8.76
C LYS A 252 -2.08 -15.56 -8.80
N GLU A 253 -1.21 -14.59 -8.53
CA GLU A 253 -1.49 -13.15 -8.62
C GLU A 253 -0.54 -12.55 -9.66
N PRO A 254 -0.94 -12.48 -10.94
CA PRO A 254 -0.08 -11.97 -12.01
C PRO A 254 0.38 -10.54 -11.69
N LYS A 255 1.68 -10.29 -11.82
CA LYS A 255 2.24 -8.96 -11.63
C LYS A 255 1.99 -8.08 -12.86
N ASN A 256 1.87 -6.77 -12.65
CA ASN A 256 1.87 -5.80 -13.73
C ASN A 256 3.15 -5.90 -14.56
N HIS A 257 3.07 -5.61 -15.85
CA HIS A 257 4.21 -5.69 -16.75
C HIS A 257 5.38 -4.75 -16.40
N TYR A 258 5.15 -3.72 -15.58
CA TYR A 258 6.21 -2.89 -14.99
C TYR A 258 7.38 -3.72 -14.47
N TYR A 259 7.09 -4.79 -13.73
CA TYR A 259 8.13 -5.63 -13.11
C TYR A 259 8.99 -6.42 -14.12
N SER A 260 8.54 -6.54 -15.36
CA SER A 260 9.31 -7.19 -16.43
C SER A 260 10.34 -6.25 -17.06
N TYR A 261 10.18 -4.94 -16.88
CA TYR A 261 11.01 -3.90 -17.48
C TYR A 261 11.95 -3.20 -16.49
N THR A 262 11.90 -3.55 -15.21
CA THR A 262 12.69 -2.87 -14.16
C THR A 262 14.19 -2.97 -14.35
N ASP A 263 14.69 -3.96 -15.07
CA ASP A 263 16.12 -4.13 -15.37
C ASP A 263 16.59 -3.35 -16.63
N GLU A 264 15.67 -2.72 -17.35
CA GLU A 264 15.97 -1.89 -18.52
C GLU A 264 16.19 -0.43 -18.14
N GLU A 265 17.40 0.09 -18.39
CA GLU A 265 17.76 1.47 -18.05
C GLU A 265 16.86 2.50 -18.76
N GLU A 266 16.57 2.27 -20.04
CA GLU A 266 15.74 3.20 -20.84
C GLU A 266 14.31 3.27 -20.32
N PHE A 267 13.76 2.15 -19.87
CA PHE A 267 12.44 2.13 -19.25
C PHE A 267 12.43 2.94 -17.94
N CYS A 268 13.44 2.76 -17.09
CA CYS A 268 13.58 3.55 -15.86
C CYS A 268 13.74 5.05 -16.17
N ARG A 269 14.52 5.41 -17.19
CA ARG A 269 14.67 6.81 -17.63
C ARG A 269 13.38 7.41 -18.17
N LYS A 270 12.59 6.64 -18.92
CA LYS A 270 11.26 7.04 -19.41
C LYS A 270 10.33 7.39 -18.25
N ILE A 271 10.33 6.57 -17.19
CA ILE A 271 9.54 6.86 -15.97
C ILE A 271 10.04 8.14 -15.31
N LEU A 272 11.34 8.24 -15.03
CA LEU A 272 11.92 9.43 -14.39
C LEU A 272 11.57 10.71 -15.16
N HIS A 273 11.71 10.68 -16.49
CA HIS A 273 11.36 11.80 -17.36
C HIS A 273 9.88 12.18 -17.24
N SER A 274 8.98 11.21 -17.23
CA SER A 274 7.52 11.46 -17.13
C SER A 274 7.13 12.14 -15.80
N PHE A 275 7.94 11.97 -14.77
CA PHE A 275 7.77 12.64 -13.47
C PHE A 275 8.61 13.94 -13.34
N GLY A 276 9.39 14.30 -14.35
CA GLY A 276 10.28 15.46 -14.33
C GLY A 276 11.47 15.27 -13.38
N CYS A 277 12.06 14.08 -13.36
CA CYS A 277 13.25 13.73 -12.61
C CYS A 277 14.42 13.45 -13.59
N ASP A 278 14.99 14.51 -14.18
CA ASP A 278 15.95 14.44 -15.28
C ASP A 278 17.40 14.76 -14.87
N LYS A 279 17.69 14.80 -13.57
CA LYS A 279 19.06 15.03 -13.09
C LYS A 279 19.95 13.80 -13.42
N PRO A 280 21.27 13.99 -13.63
CA PRO A 280 22.19 12.86 -13.89
C PRO A 280 22.17 11.76 -12.82
N TRP A 281 21.90 12.16 -11.58
CA TRP A 281 21.80 11.26 -10.42
C TRP A 281 20.39 10.76 -10.14
N SER A 282 19.37 11.15 -10.93
CA SER A 282 17.98 10.74 -10.69
C SER A 282 17.83 9.22 -10.71
N ARG A 283 17.14 8.72 -9.68
CA ARG A 283 16.84 7.29 -9.47
C ARG A 283 15.37 7.12 -9.11
N ILE A 284 14.82 5.98 -9.49
CA ILE A 284 13.57 5.48 -8.93
C ILE A 284 13.91 4.73 -7.65
N VAL A 285 13.14 4.99 -6.61
CA VAL A 285 13.18 4.23 -5.35
C VAL A 285 11.80 3.65 -5.11
N ASN A 286 11.69 2.33 -5.10
CA ASN A 286 10.41 1.68 -4.84
C ASN A 286 10.54 0.51 -3.85
N GLY A 287 9.39 -0.07 -3.48
CA GLY A 287 9.26 -1.19 -2.57
C GLY A 287 8.29 -2.25 -3.08
N HIS A 288 7.34 -2.67 -2.25
CA HIS A 288 6.23 -3.61 -2.51
C HIS A 288 6.63 -5.07 -2.79
N VAL A 289 7.66 -5.30 -3.59
CA VAL A 289 8.18 -6.65 -3.85
C VAL A 289 9.53 -6.77 -3.17
N PRO A 290 9.61 -7.46 -2.02
CA PRO A 290 10.85 -7.57 -1.26
C PRO A 290 11.97 -8.22 -2.08
N VAL A 291 13.17 -7.68 -1.93
CA VAL A 291 14.40 -8.23 -2.52
C VAL A 291 14.75 -9.53 -1.81
N LYS A 292 14.90 -10.60 -2.56
CA LYS A 292 15.33 -11.90 -2.05
C LYS A 292 16.86 -11.98 -1.98
N ALA A 293 17.44 -11.20 -1.08
CA ALA A 293 18.91 -11.13 -0.94
C ALA A 293 19.53 -12.51 -0.67
N LYS A 294 18.82 -13.40 0.05
CA LYS A 294 19.23 -14.78 0.30
C LYS A 294 19.38 -15.61 -0.99
N GLU A 295 18.59 -15.30 -2.02
CA GLU A 295 18.65 -15.94 -3.34
C GLU A 295 19.65 -15.21 -4.27
N GLY A 296 20.37 -14.19 -3.79
CA GLY A 296 21.33 -13.40 -4.58
C GLY A 296 20.70 -12.30 -5.42
N GLU A 297 19.40 -11.97 -5.18
CA GLU A 297 18.75 -10.86 -5.90
C GLU A 297 19.37 -9.52 -5.48
N SER A 298 19.71 -8.68 -6.46
CA SER A 298 20.22 -7.34 -6.23
C SER A 298 19.07 -6.34 -6.01
N PRO A 299 19.20 -5.42 -5.03
CA PRO A 299 18.28 -4.29 -4.90
C PRO A 299 18.45 -3.24 -6.02
N LEU A 300 19.54 -3.30 -6.77
CA LEU A 300 19.84 -2.38 -7.87
C LEU A 300 19.39 -2.98 -9.19
N LYS A 301 18.52 -2.28 -9.90
CA LYS A 301 17.97 -2.65 -11.20
C LYS A 301 18.16 -1.51 -12.21
N GLY A 302 17.94 -1.80 -13.51
CA GLY A 302 18.05 -0.80 -14.56
C GLY A 302 19.41 -0.10 -14.57
N HIS A 303 20.51 -0.84 -14.46
CA HIS A 303 21.87 -0.31 -14.34
C HIS A 303 22.02 0.75 -13.22
N GLY A 304 21.35 0.52 -12.08
CA GLY A 304 21.34 1.40 -10.92
C GLY A 304 20.34 2.57 -11.02
N ARG A 305 19.53 2.64 -12.07
CA ARG A 305 18.46 3.66 -12.19
C ARG A 305 17.26 3.38 -11.31
N LEU A 306 17.08 2.16 -10.84
CA LEU A 306 16.04 1.77 -9.92
C LEU A 306 16.67 1.07 -8.71
N VAL A 307 16.24 1.49 -7.52
CA VAL A 307 16.65 0.93 -6.23
C VAL A 307 15.42 0.40 -5.52
N VAL A 308 15.37 -0.90 -5.28
CA VAL A 308 14.32 -1.53 -4.48
C VAL A 308 14.76 -1.56 -3.03
N ILE A 309 14.09 -0.78 -2.17
CA ILE A 309 14.46 -0.68 -0.74
C ILE A 309 13.63 -1.59 0.17
N ASP A 310 12.73 -2.40 -0.39
CA ASP A 310 11.97 -3.37 0.38
C ASP A 310 12.80 -4.62 0.63
N GLY A 311 13.28 -4.77 1.83
CA GLY A 311 14.03 -5.94 2.30
C GLY A 311 13.24 -6.80 3.29
N GLY A 312 11.94 -6.49 3.49
CA GLY A 312 11.08 -7.21 4.43
C GLY A 312 11.43 -6.92 5.88
N PHE A 313 11.23 -5.67 6.34
CA PHE A 313 11.39 -5.30 7.77
C PHE A 313 10.51 -6.14 8.69
N CYS A 314 9.36 -6.59 8.20
CA CYS A 314 8.50 -7.48 8.95
C CYS A 314 9.19 -8.82 9.20
N ARG A 315 9.27 -9.24 10.46
CA ARG A 315 9.91 -10.49 10.89
C ARG A 315 9.43 -11.71 10.09
N ALA A 316 8.17 -11.72 9.68
CA ALA A 316 7.60 -12.80 8.86
C ALA A 316 8.27 -12.97 7.49
N TYR A 317 8.87 -11.91 6.95
CA TYR A 317 9.55 -11.94 5.65
C TYR A 317 11.06 -12.17 5.74
N GLN A 318 11.69 -11.92 6.88
CA GLN A 318 13.15 -12.01 7.06
C GLN A 318 13.70 -13.40 6.75
N SER A 319 12.93 -14.46 7.04
CA SER A 319 13.31 -15.83 6.68
C SER A 319 13.39 -16.07 5.17
N GLN A 320 12.63 -15.31 4.38
CA GLN A 320 12.60 -15.39 2.92
C GLN A 320 13.61 -14.44 2.28
N THR A 321 13.72 -13.21 2.77
CA THR A 321 14.61 -12.19 2.22
C THR A 321 16.05 -12.35 2.67
N GLY A 322 16.29 -12.85 3.88
CA GLY A 322 17.61 -13.01 4.49
C GLY A 322 18.19 -11.74 5.11
N ILE A 323 17.45 -10.62 5.06
CA ILE A 323 17.84 -9.33 5.64
C ILE A 323 16.66 -8.71 6.40
N ALA A 324 16.95 -7.68 7.22
CA ALA A 324 15.93 -6.91 7.94
C ALA A 324 15.51 -5.63 7.20
N GLY A 325 15.99 -5.39 6.00
CA GLY A 325 15.63 -4.22 5.19
C GLY A 325 16.82 -3.40 4.74
N TYR A 326 16.53 -2.28 4.07
CA TYR A 326 17.53 -1.36 3.55
C TYR A 326 17.32 0.05 4.09
N THR A 327 18.43 0.77 4.28
CA THR A 327 18.44 2.22 4.45
C THR A 327 19.22 2.86 3.31
N MET A 328 18.59 3.81 2.63
CA MET A 328 19.23 4.55 1.55
C MET A 328 19.74 5.90 2.06
N PHE A 329 20.97 6.24 1.70
CA PHE A 329 21.61 7.51 1.99
C PHE A 329 21.89 8.25 0.68
N PHE A 330 21.48 9.52 0.61
CA PHE A 330 21.83 10.42 -0.46
C PHE A 330 22.69 11.58 0.10
N ASN A 331 23.84 11.82 -0.48
CA ASN A 331 24.74 12.88 -0.07
C ASN A 331 25.43 13.54 -1.29
N SER A 332 26.36 14.47 -1.04
CA SER A 332 27.02 15.21 -2.13
C SER A 332 27.90 14.37 -3.06
N LEU A 333 28.23 13.15 -2.67
CA LEU A 333 29.08 12.23 -3.48
C LEU A 333 28.25 11.18 -4.23
N GLY A 334 26.94 11.09 -3.95
CA GLY A 334 26.06 10.12 -4.55
C GLY A 334 25.19 9.38 -3.57
N MET A 335 24.79 8.18 -3.94
CA MET A 335 23.84 7.35 -3.21
C MET A 335 24.51 6.10 -2.66
N ARG A 336 24.17 5.75 -1.41
CA ARG A 336 24.60 4.54 -0.73
C ARG A 336 23.40 3.78 -0.20
N LEU A 337 23.52 2.47 -0.12
CA LEU A 337 22.54 1.57 0.45
C LEU A 337 23.17 0.77 1.58
N ALA A 338 22.54 0.75 2.76
CA ALA A 338 22.89 -0.14 3.85
C ALA A 338 21.86 -1.25 3.95
N ALA A 339 22.31 -2.50 3.84
CA ALA A 339 21.51 -3.69 4.12
C ALA A 339 21.67 -4.06 5.60
N HIS A 340 20.56 -4.23 6.32
CA HIS A 340 20.56 -4.55 7.74
C HIS A 340 20.37 -6.05 7.94
N GLU A 341 21.18 -6.64 8.81
CA GLU A 341 20.98 -8.02 9.24
C GLU A 341 19.78 -8.12 10.18
N PRO A 342 19.06 -9.27 10.20
CA PRO A 342 17.98 -9.49 11.14
C PRO A 342 18.45 -9.37 12.60
N PHE A 343 17.69 -8.62 13.41
CA PHE A 343 17.89 -8.56 14.85
C PHE A 343 17.48 -9.90 15.48
N THR A 344 18.37 -10.50 16.28
CA THR A 344 18.13 -11.83 16.86
C THR A 344 17.24 -11.73 18.11
N SER A 345 17.73 -11.09 19.17
CA SER A 345 16.96 -10.83 20.39
C SER A 345 17.64 -9.78 21.27
N ILE A 346 16.87 -9.14 22.15
CA ILE A 346 17.39 -8.23 23.17
C ILE A 346 18.36 -8.97 24.09
N GLU A 347 18.05 -10.21 24.45
CA GLU A 347 18.88 -11.03 25.33
C GLU A 347 20.26 -11.31 24.70
N ASP A 348 20.30 -11.66 23.42
CA ASP A 348 21.55 -11.89 22.69
C ASP A 348 22.37 -10.59 22.55
N ALA A 349 21.70 -9.47 22.25
CA ALA A 349 22.34 -8.16 22.18
C ALA A 349 22.97 -7.75 23.51
N VAL A 350 22.25 -7.92 24.62
CA VAL A 350 22.74 -7.54 25.97
C VAL A 350 23.81 -8.50 26.48
N LYS A 351 23.65 -9.83 26.36
CA LYS A 351 24.59 -10.81 26.88
C LYS A 351 25.85 -10.95 26.06
N ASN A 352 25.73 -10.89 24.73
CA ASN A 352 26.83 -11.19 23.80
C ASN A 352 27.41 -9.93 23.15
N GLY A 353 26.85 -8.74 23.45
CA GLY A 353 27.30 -7.48 22.84
C GLY A 353 27.05 -7.43 21.34
N ARG A 354 26.10 -8.22 20.82
CA ARG A 354 25.77 -8.23 19.40
C ARG A 354 24.96 -7.00 19.05
N ASP A 355 25.49 -6.22 18.13
CA ASP A 355 24.80 -5.10 17.52
C ASP A 355 24.15 -5.52 16.19
N ILE A 356 23.25 -4.68 15.66
CA ILE A 356 22.70 -4.86 14.32
C ILE A 356 23.82 -4.56 13.33
N THR A 357 24.30 -5.60 12.65
CA THR A 357 25.31 -5.44 11.60
C THR A 357 24.66 -4.92 10.32
N SER A 358 25.33 -3.98 9.66
CA SER A 358 24.88 -3.43 8.39
C SER A 358 26.00 -3.45 7.37
N HIS A 359 25.70 -3.93 6.17
CA HIS A 359 26.64 -3.89 5.04
C HIS A 359 26.28 -2.73 4.12
N THR A 360 27.22 -1.79 3.94
CA THR A 360 27.01 -0.61 3.11
C THR A 360 27.72 -0.78 1.78
N PHE A 361 27.03 -0.44 0.69
CA PHE A 361 27.60 -0.39 -0.65
C PHE A 361 27.15 0.84 -1.42
N ASN A 362 28.00 1.30 -2.34
CA ASN A 362 27.69 2.44 -3.17
C ASN A 362 26.70 2.02 -4.28
N VAL A 363 25.63 2.79 -4.42
CA VAL A 363 24.70 2.69 -5.56
C VAL A 363 25.28 3.46 -6.74
N ASP A 364 25.91 4.59 -6.44
CA ASP A 364 26.50 5.50 -7.42
C ASP A 364 27.62 6.33 -6.78
N GLU A 365 28.64 6.67 -7.56
CA GLU A 365 29.65 7.65 -7.22
C GLU A 365 29.68 8.72 -8.31
N LEU A 366 29.24 9.90 -7.94
CA LEU A 366 29.19 11.03 -8.89
C LEU A 366 30.60 11.59 -9.10
N SER A 367 30.93 11.88 -10.34
CA SER A 367 32.21 12.51 -10.71
C SER A 367 32.36 13.94 -10.17
N HIS A 368 31.23 14.58 -9.88
CA HIS A 368 31.16 15.92 -9.31
C HIS A 368 30.23 15.92 -8.11
N ARG A 369 30.56 16.69 -7.09
CA ARG A 369 29.70 16.82 -5.91
C ARG A 369 28.40 17.50 -6.26
N VAL A 370 27.30 16.95 -5.77
CA VAL A 370 25.99 17.63 -5.75
C VAL A 370 26.07 18.76 -4.74
N MET A 371 25.82 19.97 -5.18
CA MET A 371 25.85 21.16 -4.35
C MET A 371 24.46 21.45 -3.78
N VAL A 372 24.38 22.30 -2.75
CA VAL A 372 23.07 22.73 -2.20
C VAL A 372 22.19 23.36 -3.28
N ALA A 373 22.77 24.10 -4.22
CA ALA A 373 22.05 24.70 -5.33
C ALA A 373 21.39 23.70 -6.29
N ASP A 374 21.82 22.43 -6.29
CA ASP A 374 21.35 21.39 -7.20
C ASP A 374 20.16 20.58 -6.64
N ILE A 375 19.81 20.80 -5.38
CA ILE A 375 18.80 20.04 -4.64
C ILE A 375 17.64 20.94 -4.17
N ASP A 376 16.54 20.33 -3.73
CA ASP A 376 15.28 21.00 -3.34
C ASP A 376 15.51 22.16 -2.36
N THR A 377 16.39 21.97 -1.37
CA THR A 377 16.73 23.03 -0.39
C THR A 377 17.37 24.25 -1.07
N GLY A 378 18.19 24.02 -2.08
CA GLY A 378 18.79 25.12 -2.86
C GLY A 378 17.75 25.87 -3.69
N GLU A 379 16.82 25.17 -4.31
CA GLU A 379 15.69 25.74 -5.05
C GLU A 379 14.82 26.61 -4.12
N GLU A 380 14.51 26.14 -2.91
CA GLU A 380 13.77 26.91 -1.90
C GLU A 380 14.53 28.17 -1.46
N ILE A 381 15.85 28.07 -1.21
CA ILE A 381 16.67 29.20 -0.82
C ILE A 381 16.70 30.22 -1.96
N GLN A 382 16.90 29.79 -3.21
CA GLN A 382 16.93 30.66 -4.36
C GLN A 382 15.60 31.40 -4.54
N SER A 383 14.46 30.69 -4.42
CA SER A 383 13.14 31.31 -4.48
C SER A 383 12.94 32.40 -3.42
N ARG A 384 13.41 32.16 -2.18
CA ARG A 384 13.36 33.17 -1.10
C ARG A 384 14.26 34.37 -1.38
N ILE A 385 15.45 34.14 -1.96
CA ILE A 385 16.35 35.21 -2.37
C ILE A 385 15.66 36.09 -3.43
N ASP A 386 15.05 35.46 -4.44
CA ASP A 386 14.36 36.19 -5.53
C ASP A 386 13.17 37.00 -4.99
N ASP A 387 12.41 36.48 -4.05
CA ASP A 387 11.30 37.18 -3.41
C ASP A 387 11.79 38.36 -2.55
N LEU A 388 12.88 38.17 -1.82
CA LEU A 388 13.51 39.27 -1.04
C LEU A 388 14.08 40.36 -1.96
N MET A 389 14.65 39.99 -3.11
CA MET A 389 15.13 40.99 -4.10
C MET A 389 13.96 41.78 -4.68
N LYS A 390 12.86 41.15 -5.08
CA LYS A 390 11.64 41.83 -5.53
C LYS A 390 11.07 42.76 -4.44
N LEU A 391 11.06 42.29 -3.18
CA LEU A 391 10.63 43.11 -2.05
C LEU A 391 11.53 44.36 -1.89
N LEU A 392 12.85 44.18 -1.99
CA LEU A 392 13.81 45.28 -1.89
C LEU A 392 13.64 46.33 -3.04
N GLU A 393 13.39 45.84 -4.26
CA GLU A 393 13.08 46.70 -5.40
C GLU A 393 11.80 47.50 -5.17
N ALA A 394 10.71 46.83 -4.69
CA ALA A 394 9.47 47.50 -4.38
C ALA A 394 9.58 48.58 -3.29
N PHE A 395 10.49 48.39 -2.32
CA PHE A 395 10.84 49.44 -1.35
C PHE A 395 11.61 50.59 -1.99
N ARG A 396 12.58 50.30 -2.85
CA ARG A 396 13.39 51.35 -3.55
C ARG A 396 12.52 52.19 -4.48
N ASP A 397 11.56 51.57 -5.14
CA ASP A 397 10.63 52.20 -6.05
C ASP A 397 9.46 52.92 -5.34
N GLY A 398 9.40 52.85 -4.01
CA GLY A 398 8.36 53.49 -3.20
C GLY A 398 6.98 52.85 -3.30
N ILE A 399 6.88 51.65 -3.88
CA ILE A 399 5.64 50.88 -3.99
C ILE A 399 5.21 50.41 -2.59
N ILE A 400 6.17 49.97 -1.78
CA ILE A 400 5.94 49.53 -0.38
C ILE A 400 6.55 50.61 0.53
N LYS A 401 5.75 51.08 1.49
CA LYS A 401 6.19 52.05 2.51
C LYS A 401 6.27 51.39 3.88
N VAL A 402 7.37 51.65 4.59
CA VAL A 402 7.48 51.14 5.99
C VAL A 402 6.53 51.99 6.86
N ASP A 403 5.69 51.29 7.62
CA ASP A 403 4.88 51.93 8.66
C ASP A 403 5.80 52.34 9.83
N GLN A 404 6.16 53.61 9.86
CA GLN A 404 7.10 54.15 10.85
C GLN A 404 6.60 54.00 12.31
N ALA A 405 5.31 53.79 12.50
CA ALA A 405 4.73 53.58 13.84
C ALA A 405 5.12 52.18 14.41
N LYS A 406 5.25 51.18 13.56
CA LYS A 406 5.64 49.79 13.97
C LYS A 406 7.17 49.61 14.07
N ALA A 407 7.96 50.43 13.39
CA ALA A 407 9.42 50.34 13.40
C ALA A 407 10.04 50.86 14.71
N LYS A 408 9.31 51.64 15.51
CA LYS A 408 9.76 52.18 16.82
C LYS A 408 9.48 51.27 18.01
N GLN A 409 8.84 50.09 17.80
CA GLN A 409 8.48 49.12 18.86
C GLN A 409 9.34 47.84 18.85
N ARG A 410 10.43 47.80 18.08
CA ARG A 410 11.40 46.70 18.10
C ARG A 410 12.77 47.14 18.64
#